data_ecc9b13d1bed4c0ad2daec3a35316dd2
#
_entry.id   ecc9b13d1bed4c0ad2daec3a35316dd2
#
_cell.length_a   1.000
_cell.length_b   1.000
_cell.length_c   1.000
_cell.angle_alpha   90.00
_cell.angle_beta   90.00
_cell.angle_gamma   90.00
#
_symmetry.space_group_name_H-M   'P 1'
#
loop_
_entity.id
_entity.type
_entity.pdbx_description
1 polymer ?
#
loop_
_entity_poly.entity_id
_entity_poly.type
_entity_poly.pdbx_seq_one_letter_code
_entity_poly.pdbx_strand_id
1 'polypeptide(L)'
;MAGACVFSLKLFESPDALLRSALINDSKQLSAESRESQFTVLESLQAEGLIDFAVAFGSVAEICERNILGATRLAMQRAIEQLAQQADGWSLPQVAAADPLFKAASEVKVIVDGRPLKSFPYAHEGVIKGDGKSLSIAMASIAAKVTRDREMLRLAEKYPVYGFAQHMGYGTAAHRAALIKHCLLYTSD
;
A
#
# COMPACT_ATOMS: atom_id res chain seq x y z
N MET A 1 5.51 -4.76 -2.19
CA MET A 1 5.14 -3.49 -1.54
C MET A 1 3.64 -3.48 -1.30
N ALA A 2 3.21 -2.94 -0.17
CA ALA A 2 1.80 -2.74 0.17
C ALA A 2 1.64 -1.41 0.88
N GLY A 3 0.48 -0.77 0.72
CA GLY A 3 0.11 0.45 1.41
C GLY A 3 -1.04 0.21 2.37
N ALA A 4 -1.15 1.05 3.38
CA ALA A 4 -2.28 1.16 4.30
C ALA A 4 -2.67 2.62 4.45
N CYS A 5 -3.95 2.89 4.72
CA CYS A 5 -4.47 4.22 4.98
C CYS A 5 -5.58 4.15 6.03
N VAL A 6 -5.57 5.09 6.96
CA VAL A 6 -6.59 5.26 7.99
C VAL A 6 -7.11 6.69 7.94
N PHE A 7 -8.38 6.88 8.27
CA PHE A 7 -9.04 8.17 8.28
C PHE A 7 -9.28 8.66 9.70
N SER A 8 -9.00 9.94 9.94
CA SER A 8 -9.55 10.67 11.08
C SER A 8 -11.02 10.96 10.84
N LEU A 9 -11.84 10.99 11.89
CA LEU A 9 -13.23 11.43 11.80
C LEU A 9 -13.36 12.87 11.25
N LYS A 10 -12.35 13.71 11.50
CA LYS A 10 -12.27 15.09 10.98
C LYS A 10 -12.30 15.16 9.45
N LEU A 11 -11.89 14.12 8.74
CA LEU A 11 -11.99 14.06 7.28
C LEU A 11 -13.43 14.23 6.81
N PHE A 12 -14.38 13.58 7.50
CA PHE A 12 -15.81 13.61 7.16
C PHE A 12 -16.50 14.92 7.58
N GLU A 13 -15.87 15.70 8.45
CA GLU A 13 -16.32 17.01 8.89
C GLU A 13 -15.81 18.16 7.99
N SER A 14 -14.88 17.85 7.06
CA SER A 14 -14.28 18.82 6.14
C SER A 14 -14.81 18.66 4.71
N PRO A 15 -15.76 19.49 4.24
CA PRO A 15 -16.26 19.42 2.87
C PRO A 15 -15.18 19.59 1.80
N ASP A 16 -14.21 20.46 2.04
CA ASP A 16 -13.07 20.67 1.14
C ASP A 16 -12.19 19.42 1.03
N ALA A 17 -11.85 18.77 2.15
CA ALA A 17 -11.08 17.55 2.13
C ALA A 17 -11.80 16.40 1.41
N LEU A 18 -13.12 16.28 1.61
CA LEU A 18 -13.95 15.32 0.88
C LEU A 18 -13.95 15.61 -0.62
N LEU A 19 -14.05 16.89 -1.02
CA LEU A 19 -13.99 17.27 -2.43
C LEU A 19 -12.63 16.95 -3.06
N ARG A 20 -11.53 17.25 -2.39
CA ARG A 20 -10.17 16.86 -2.83
C ARG A 20 -10.02 15.35 -2.95
N SER A 21 -10.62 14.60 -2.05
CA SER A 21 -10.60 13.14 -2.03
C SER A 21 -11.47 12.50 -3.13
N ALA A 22 -12.47 13.20 -3.63
CA ALA A 22 -13.45 12.67 -4.59
C ALA A 22 -12.84 12.23 -5.94
N LEU A 23 -11.66 12.77 -6.29
CA LEU A 23 -10.93 12.40 -7.52
C LEU A 23 -10.05 11.16 -7.34
N ILE A 24 -9.88 10.68 -6.11
CA ILE A 24 -9.06 9.52 -5.80
C ILE A 24 -9.81 8.25 -6.21
N ASN A 25 -9.19 7.48 -7.11
CA ASN A 25 -9.80 6.30 -7.71
C ASN A 25 -8.75 5.21 -7.96
N ASP A 26 -9.17 4.07 -8.53
CA ASP A 26 -8.32 2.94 -8.90
C ASP A 26 -7.02 3.38 -9.59
N SER A 27 -5.90 3.20 -8.90
CA SER A 27 -4.57 3.61 -9.34
C SER A 27 -4.13 3.01 -10.68
N LYS A 28 -4.76 1.89 -11.10
CA LYS A 28 -4.46 1.20 -12.36
C LYS A 28 -5.07 1.88 -13.57
N GLN A 29 -6.12 2.67 -13.37
CA GLN A 29 -6.82 3.42 -14.43
C GLN A 29 -6.21 4.81 -14.66
N LEU A 30 -5.30 5.25 -13.81
CA LEU A 30 -4.71 6.57 -13.83
C LEU A 30 -3.38 6.59 -14.60
N SER A 31 -3.08 7.72 -15.25
CA SER A 31 -1.73 8.00 -15.77
C SER A 31 -0.72 8.15 -14.61
N ALA A 32 0.57 8.07 -14.91
CA ALA A 32 1.62 8.29 -13.90
C ALA A 32 1.51 9.70 -13.30
N GLU A 33 1.31 10.72 -14.13
CA GLU A 33 1.14 12.12 -13.71
C GLU A 33 -0.09 12.31 -12.82
N SER A 34 -1.23 11.70 -13.19
CA SER A 34 -2.43 11.75 -12.38
C SER A 34 -2.26 11.06 -11.02
N ARG A 35 -1.51 9.94 -10.96
CA ARG A 35 -1.18 9.29 -9.69
C ARG A 35 -0.30 10.16 -8.80
N GLU A 36 0.71 10.82 -9.35
CA GLU A 36 1.56 11.76 -8.60
C GLU A 36 0.75 12.95 -8.06
N SER A 37 -0.15 13.53 -8.88
CA SER A 37 -1.06 14.58 -8.43
C SER A 37 -1.95 14.12 -7.26
N GLN A 38 -2.54 12.92 -7.36
CA GLN A 38 -3.34 12.37 -6.26
C GLN A 38 -2.50 12.02 -5.03
N PHE A 39 -1.25 11.59 -5.20
CA PHE A 39 -0.34 11.37 -4.08
C PHE A 39 -0.04 12.68 -3.35
N THR A 40 0.14 13.79 -4.04
CA THR A 40 0.27 15.12 -3.43
C THR A 40 -0.97 15.50 -2.59
N VAL A 41 -2.16 15.12 -3.05
CA VAL A 41 -3.38 15.29 -2.23
C VAL A 41 -3.31 14.44 -0.95
N LEU A 42 -2.83 13.21 -1.01
CA LEU A 42 -2.65 12.37 0.19
C LEU A 42 -1.68 13.03 1.17
N GLU A 43 -0.54 13.53 0.69
CA GLU A 43 0.46 14.22 1.52
C GLU A 43 -0.15 15.47 2.20
N SER A 44 -0.96 16.25 1.49
CA SER A 44 -1.67 17.41 2.05
C SER A 44 -2.66 16.99 3.15
N LEU A 45 -3.49 15.98 2.89
CA LEU A 45 -4.46 15.49 3.86
C LEU A 45 -3.79 14.90 5.11
N GLN A 46 -2.65 14.25 4.95
CA GLN A 46 -1.84 13.75 6.07
C GLN A 46 -1.25 14.89 6.89
N ALA A 47 -0.69 15.91 6.24
CA ALA A 47 -0.16 17.10 6.93
C ALA A 47 -1.23 17.87 7.73
N GLU A 48 -2.50 17.80 7.28
CA GLU A 48 -3.65 18.38 7.98
C GLU A 48 -4.20 17.44 9.10
N GLY A 49 -3.64 16.23 9.28
CA GLY A 49 -4.11 15.26 10.27
C GLY A 49 -5.49 14.67 9.97
N LEU A 50 -5.89 14.67 8.71
CA LEU A 50 -7.19 14.16 8.25
C LEU A 50 -7.13 12.69 7.86
N ILE A 51 -5.98 12.23 7.39
CA ILE A 51 -5.66 10.83 7.11
C ILE A 51 -4.28 10.50 7.64
N ASP A 52 -3.99 9.22 7.75
CA ASP A 52 -2.62 8.73 7.85
C ASP A 52 -2.41 7.57 6.88
N PHE A 53 -1.23 7.47 6.28
CA PHE A 53 -0.89 6.37 5.39
C PHE A 53 0.54 5.89 5.58
N ALA A 54 0.76 4.61 5.32
CA ALA A 54 2.07 4.00 5.37
C ALA A 54 2.26 3.03 4.20
N VAL A 55 3.52 2.86 3.78
CA VAL A 55 3.90 1.91 2.74
C VAL A 55 5.05 1.04 3.25
N ALA A 56 4.90 -0.28 3.12
CA ALA A 56 5.92 -1.22 3.52
C ALA A 56 6.31 -2.17 2.37
N PHE A 57 7.51 -2.71 2.48
CA PHE A 57 8.13 -3.57 1.47
C PHE A 57 8.24 -5.00 1.98
N GLY A 58 8.14 -5.96 1.07
CA GLY A 58 8.70 -7.28 1.24
C GLY A 58 10.03 -7.36 0.51
N SER A 59 11.06 -7.88 1.16
CA SER A 59 12.38 -8.06 0.56
C SER A 59 12.42 -9.19 -0.46
N VAL A 60 13.46 -9.25 -1.28
CA VAL A 60 13.71 -10.36 -2.21
C VAL A 60 13.86 -11.68 -1.45
N ALA A 61 14.57 -11.68 -0.31
CA ALA A 61 14.73 -12.84 0.54
C ALA A 61 13.37 -13.38 1.04
N GLU A 62 12.48 -12.49 1.48
CA GLU A 62 11.13 -12.87 1.93
C GLU A 62 10.27 -13.41 0.78
N ILE A 63 10.45 -12.89 -0.44
CA ILE A 63 9.76 -13.44 -1.62
C ILE A 63 10.27 -14.86 -1.92
N CYS A 64 11.57 -15.11 -1.81
CA CYS A 64 12.16 -16.44 -1.99
C CYS A 64 11.68 -17.42 -0.91
N GLU A 65 11.63 -17.00 0.35
CA GLU A 65 11.23 -17.83 1.49
C GLU A 65 9.72 -18.12 1.51
N ARG A 66 8.88 -17.10 1.26
CA ARG A 66 7.43 -17.12 1.52
C ARG A 66 6.56 -17.05 0.26
N ASN A 67 7.18 -17.01 -0.93
CA ASN A 67 6.60 -16.61 -2.23
C ASN A 67 6.02 -15.19 -2.23
N ILE A 68 5.59 -14.72 -3.41
CA ILE A 68 5.08 -13.35 -3.59
C ILE A 68 3.83 -13.06 -2.74
N LEU A 69 2.95 -14.03 -2.54
CA LEU A 69 1.73 -13.85 -1.74
C LEU A 69 2.06 -13.72 -0.25
N GLY A 70 3.01 -14.53 0.26
CA GLY A 70 3.48 -14.45 1.64
C GLY A 70 4.19 -13.13 1.92
N ALA A 71 5.10 -12.70 1.05
CA ALA A 71 5.80 -11.43 1.16
C ALA A 71 4.83 -10.24 1.05
N THR A 72 3.79 -10.30 0.19
CA THR A 72 2.77 -9.26 0.11
C THR A 72 1.97 -9.15 1.41
N ARG A 73 1.57 -10.28 2.01
CA ARG A 73 0.88 -10.28 3.33
C ARG A 73 1.73 -9.65 4.42
N LEU A 74 3.03 -10.00 4.46
CA LEU A 74 3.95 -9.42 5.42
C LEU A 74 4.12 -7.90 5.23
N ALA A 75 4.21 -7.43 3.99
CA ALA A 75 4.23 -6.00 3.68
C ALA A 75 2.92 -5.31 4.11
N MET A 76 1.75 -5.92 3.88
CA MET A 76 0.46 -5.38 4.35
C MET A 76 0.42 -5.30 5.88
N GLN A 77 0.87 -6.35 6.57
CA GLN A 77 0.96 -6.38 8.03
C GLN A 77 1.85 -5.24 8.54
N ARG A 78 3.04 -5.08 8.01
CA ARG A 78 3.98 -4.00 8.38
C ARG A 78 3.38 -2.61 8.17
N ALA A 79 2.69 -2.40 7.04
CA ALA A 79 2.07 -1.10 6.75
C ALA A 79 1.01 -0.71 7.77
N ILE A 80 0.12 -1.64 8.17
CA ILE A 80 -0.90 -1.33 9.19
C ILE A 80 -0.31 -1.25 10.59
N GLU A 81 0.72 -2.04 10.91
CA GLU A 81 1.43 -1.97 12.19
C GLU A 81 2.18 -0.64 12.34
N GLN A 82 2.77 -0.13 11.26
CA GLN A 82 3.41 1.18 11.25
C GLN A 82 2.41 2.30 11.53
N LEU A 83 1.21 2.26 10.96
CA LEU A 83 0.13 3.19 11.28
C LEU A 83 -0.29 3.07 12.74
N ALA A 84 -0.45 1.86 13.25
CA ALA A 84 -0.87 1.63 14.63
C ALA A 84 0.17 2.09 15.67
N GLN A 85 1.45 2.05 15.35
CA GLN A 85 2.52 2.56 16.23
C GLN A 85 2.49 4.09 16.36
N GLN A 86 1.97 4.78 15.37
CA GLN A 86 1.83 6.25 15.35
C GLN A 86 0.44 6.71 15.79
N ALA A 87 -0.47 5.75 16.02
CA ALA A 87 -1.86 6.03 16.30
C ALA A 87 -2.06 6.61 17.70
N ASP A 88 -2.88 7.64 17.79
CA ASP A 88 -3.43 8.15 19.04
C ASP A 88 -4.92 7.76 19.12
N GLY A 89 -5.27 7.00 20.14
CA GLY A 89 -6.66 6.66 20.47
C GLY A 89 -7.32 5.53 19.69
N TRP A 90 -6.57 4.73 18.89
CA TRP A 90 -7.10 3.52 18.25
C TRP A 90 -6.10 2.36 18.26
N SER A 91 -6.61 1.13 18.06
CA SER A 91 -5.79 -0.09 18.04
C SER A 91 -6.22 -1.04 16.92
N LEU A 92 -5.33 -1.98 16.56
CA LEU A 92 -5.64 -3.03 15.58
C LEU A 92 -6.47 -4.16 16.23
N PRO A 93 -7.52 -4.66 15.53
CA PRO A 93 -8.33 -5.76 16.01
C PRO A 93 -7.55 -7.07 15.98
N GLN A 94 -7.25 -7.68 17.13
CA GLN A 94 -6.54 -8.94 17.24
C GLN A 94 -7.45 -10.13 16.94
N VAL A 95 -6.97 -11.09 16.11
CA VAL A 95 -7.74 -12.33 15.85
C VAL A 95 -7.85 -13.21 17.10
N ALA A 96 -6.82 -13.21 17.95
CA ALA A 96 -6.77 -14.04 19.16
C ALA A 96 -7.50 -13.42 20.36
N ALA A 97 -7.82 -12.14 20.32
CA ALA A 97 -8.52 -11.42 21.38
C ALA A 97 -10.05 -11.41 21.18
N ALA A 98 -10.59 -12.41 20.53
CA ALA A 98 -12.03 -12.61 20.43
C ALA A 98 -12.63 -13.09 21.77
N ASP A 99 -12.32 -12.38 22.87
CA ASP A 99 -13.16 -12.39 24.05
C ASP A 99 -14.33 -11.44 23.74
N PRO A 100 -15.58 -11.96 23.60
CA PRO A 100 -16.76 -11.15 23.30
C PRO A 100 -17.05 -10.05 24.34
N LEU A 101 -16.42 -10.13 25.51
CA LEU A 101 -16.58 -9.20 26.65
C LEU A 101 -15.61 -8.02 26.61
N PHE A 102 -14.54 -8.07 25.82
CA PHE A 102 -13.56 -7.01 25.67
C PHE A 102 -13.47 -6.50 24.21
N LYS A 103 -14.55 -5.95 23.69
CA LYS A 103 -14.43 -5.04 22.54
C LYS A 103 -13.85 -3.73 23.04
N ALA A 104 -12.58 -3.50 22.77
CA ALA A 104 -12.02 -2.17 22.94
C ALA A 104 -12.86 -1.18 22.11
N ALA A 105 -13.38 -0.15 22.76
CA ALA A 105 -14.31 0.83 22.15
C ALA A 105 -13.67 1.67 21.01
N SER A 106 -12.41 1.42 20.67
CA SER A 106 -11.58 2.17 19.72
C SER A 106 -10.91 1.30 18.64
N GLU A 107 -11.41 0.06 18.41
CA GLU A 107 -10.86 -0.77 17.34
C GLU A 107 -11.24 -0.23 15.96
N VAL A 108 -10.24 -0.06 15.10
CA VAL A 108 -10.48 0.24 13.68
C VAL A 108 -10.93 -1.02 12.95
N LYS A 109 -11.83 -0.86 11.98
CA LYS A 109 -12.16 -1.95 11.05
C LYS A 109 -11.06 -2.04 9.99
N VAL A 110 -10.38 -3.20 9.91
CA VAL A 110 -9.41 -3.47 8.84
C VAL A 110 -10.14 -4.05 7.63
N ILE A 111 -9.97 -3.41 6.48
CA ILE A 111 -10.44 -3.91 5.18
C ILE A 111 -9.24 -4.07 4.24
N VAL A 112 -9.25 -5.11 3.42
CA VAL A 112 -8.17 -5.39 2.45
C VAL A 112 -8.74 -5.50 1.03
N ASP A 113 -7.96 -5.09 0.04
CA ASP A 113 -8.34 -5.32 -1.36
C ASP A 113 -8.32 -6.81 -1.70
N GLY A 114 -9.37 -7.26 -2.37
CA GLY A 114 -9.50 -8.64 -2.81
C GLY A 114 -10.21 -9.55 -1.80
N ARG A 115 -9.76 -10.80 -1.71
CA ARG A 115 -10.31 -11.81 -0.78
C ARG A 115 -9.64 -11.70 0.60
N PRO A 116 -10.32 -12.15 1.67
CA PRO A 116 -9.71 -12.23 2.99
C PRO A 116 -8.38 -13.01 2.96
N LEU A 117 -7.41 -12.53 3.69
CA LEU A 117 -6.06 -13.09 3.74
C LEU A 117 -6.01 -14.28 4.72
N LYS A 118 -5.58 -15.44 4.26
CA LYS A 118 -5.31 -16.57 5.16
C LYS A 118 -4.11 -16.26 6.05
N SER A 119 -4.18 -16.64 7.33
CA SER A 119 -3.09 -16.48 8.31
C SER A 119 -2.63 -15.02 8.49
N PHE A 120 -3.56 -14.07 8.42
CA PHE A 120 -3.32 -12.67 8.74
C PHE A 120 -3.61 -12.45 10.24
N PRO A 121 -2.75 -11.74 11.00
CA PRO A 121 -2.86 -11.70 12.46
C PRO A 121 -4.00 -10.79 12.97
N TYR A 122 -4.63 -10.02 12.09
CA TYR A 122 -5.68 -9.07 12.43
C TYR A 122 -7.01 -9.48 11.83
N ALA A 123 -8.10 -9.29 12.59
CA ALA A 123 -9.45 -9.47 12.08
C ALA A 123 -9.70 -8.46 10.94
N HIS A 124 -10.12 -8.94 9.78
CA HIS A 124 -10.26 -8.11 8.58
C HIS A 124 -11.35 -8.63 7.64
N GLU A 125 -11.80 -7.76 6.76
CA GLU A 125 -12.76 -8.07 5.70
C GLU A 125 -12.12 -7.87 4.32
N GLY A 126 -12.35 -8.81 3.40
CA GLY A 126 -11.90 -8.68 2.00
C GLY A 126 -12.93 -7.93 1.17
N VAL A 127 -12.49 -6.92 0.43
CA VAL A 127 -13.34 -6.15 -0.48
C VAL A 127 -12.87 -6.38 -1.92
N ILE A 128 -13.63 -7.18 -2.67
CA ILE A 128 -13.30 -7.47 -4.08
C ILE A 128 -13.39 -6.19 -4.91
N LYS A 129 -12.31 -5.85 -5.63
CA LYS A 129 -12.11 -4.58 -6.34
C LYS A 129 -12.25 -3.40 -5.37
N GLY A 130 -11.57 -3.50 -4.25
CA GLY A 130 -11.64 -2.55 -3.15
C GLY A 130 -11.15 -1.16 -3.54
N ASP A 131 -10.16 -1.07 -4.43
CA ASP A 131 -9.62 0.15 -4.99
C ASP A 131 -10.67 1.04 -5.71
N GLY A 132 -11.72 0.43 -6.28
CA GLY A 132 -12.86 1.15 -6.87
C GLY A 132 -14.08 1.27 -5.95
N LYS A 133 -14.03 0.77 -4.70
CA LYS A 133 -15.20 0.73 -3.80
C LYS A 133 -14.97 1.38 -2.45
N SER A 134 -13.73 1.52 -2.04
CA SER A 134 -13.34 2.08 -0.75
C SER A 134 -12.26 3.12 -0.94
N LEU A 135 -12.52 4.32 -0.48
CA LEU A 135 -11.58 5.44 -0.55
C LEU A 135 -10.27 5.12 0.19
N SER A 136 -10.32 4.47 1.35
CA SER A 136 -9.10 4.09 2.09
C SER A 136 -8.24 3.09 1.33
N ILE A 137 -8.86 2.11 0.65
CA ILE A 137 -8.14 1.15 -0.21
C ILE A 137 -7.57 1.87 -1.44
N ALA A 138 -8.32 2.78 -2.07
CA ALA A 138 -7.84 3.56 -3.21
C ALA A 138 -6.63 4.42 -2.84
N MET A 139 -6.69 5.14 -1.72
CA MET A 139 -5.57 5.94 -1.19
C MET A 139 -4.34 5.08 -0.88
N ALA A 140 -4.52 3.96 -0.19
CA ALA A 140 -3.45 3.00 0.09
C ALA A 140 -2.82 2.44 -1.20
N SER A 141 -3.64 2.16 -2.22
CA SER A 141 -3.18 1.68 -3.54
C SER A 141 -2.33 2.73 -4.27
N ILE A 142 -2.75 4.01 -4.25
CA ILE A 142 -1.99 5.11 -4.83
C ILE A 142 -0.67 5.29 -4.09
N ALA A 143 -0.69 5.32 -2.75
CA ALA A 143 0.52 5.45 -1.94
C ALA A 143 1.53 4.33 -2.27
N ALA A 144 1.09 3.08 -2.30
CA ALA A 144 1.93 1.94 -2.65
C ALA A 144 2.46 2.03 -4.09
N LYS A 145 1.61 2.43 -5.04
CA LYS A 145 1.98 2.47 -6.47
C LYS A 145 2.97 3.57 -6.77
N VAL A 146 2.75 4.78 -6.26
CA VAL A 146 3.66 5.92 -6.46
C VAL A 146 5.01 5.64 -5.80
N THR A 147 5.01 5.17 -4.55
CA THR A 147 6.26 4.82 -3.85
C THR A 147 7.04 3.74 -4.61
N ARG A 148 6.34 2.72 -5.16
CA ARG A 148 6.98 1.67 -5.95
C ARG A 148 7.57 2.22 -7.25
N ASP A 149 6.83 3.06 -7.96
CA ASP A 149 7.30 3.62 -9.24
C ASP A 149 8.50 4.54 -9.02
N ARG A 150 8.51 5.36 -7.97
CA ARG A 150 9.67 6.18 -7.57
C ARG A 150 10.90 5.31 -7.25
N GLU A 151 10.73 4.20 -6.54
CA GLU A 151 11.83 3.26 -6.27
C GLU A 151 12.35 2.61 -7.56
N MET A 152 11.46 2.24 -8.49
CA MET A 152 11.89 1.70 -9.79
C MET A 152 12.64 2.72 -10.64
N LEU A 153 12.30 4.01 -10.56
CA LEU A 153 13.06 5.08 -11.21
C LEU A 153 14.45 5.24 -10.59
N ARG A 154 14.55 5.20 -9.25
CA ARG A 154 15.85 5.22 -8.55
C ARG A 154 16.72 4.02 -8.94
N LEU A 155 16.13 2.83 -9.08
CA LEU A 155 16.83 1.64 -9.57
C LEU A 155 17.22 1.75 -11.05
N ALA A 156 16.45 2.46 -11.87
CA ALA A 156 16.80 2.71 -13.27
C ALA A 156 18.06 3.57 -13.40
N GLU A 157 18.24 4.56 -12.52
CA GLU A 157 19.47 5.36 -12.47
C GLU A 157 20.69 4.51 -12.07
N LYS A 158 20.51 3.65 -11.04
CA LYS A 158 21.57 2.79 -10.53
C LYS A 158 21.92 1.66 -11.53
N TYR A 159 20.93 1.15 -12.26
CA TYR A 159 21.06 0.00 -13.14
C TYR A 159 20.44 0.26 -14.53
N PRO A 160 20.99 1.19 -15.32
CA PRO A 160 20.37 1.66 -16.58
C PRO A 160 20.17 0.55 -17.63
N VAL A 161 21.01 -0.48 -17.62
CA VAL A 161 20.98 -1.59 -18.60
C VAL A 161 19.69 -2.44 -18.52
N TYR A 162 18.94 -2.39 -17.41
CA TYR A 162 17.71 -3.16 -17.25
C TYR A 162 16.46 -2.43 -17.74
N GLY A 163 16.50 -1.13 -18.00
CA GLY A 163 15.39 -0.36 -18.55
C GLY A 163 14.20 -0.20 -17.58
N PHE A 164 14.44 -0.18 -16.28
CA PHE A 164 13.39 -0.11 -15.24
C PHE A 164 12.47 1.11 -15.36
N ALA A 165 12.98 2.23 -15.87
CA ALA A 165 12.16 3.43 -16.11
C ALA A 165 11.04 3.21 -17.14
N GLN A 166 11.19 2.24 -18.05
CA GLN A 166 10.21 1.98 -19.10
C GLN A 166 9.12 0.99 -18.66
N HIS A 167 9.50 -0.03 -17.90
CA HIS A 167 8.59 -1.13 -17.57
C HIS A 167 8.36 -1.33 -16.06
N MET A 168 8.93 -0.50 -15.20
CA MET A 168 8.74 -0.53 -13.74
C MET A 168 8.92 -1.93 -13.13
N GLY A 169 9.85 -2.74 -13.68
CA GLY A 169 10.09 -4.12 -13.25
C GLY A 169 9.02 -5.14 -13.64
N TYR A 170 8.02 -4.76 -14.43
CA TYR A 170 7.06 -5.72 -14.96
C TYR A 170 7.70 -6.65 -15.99
N GLY A 171 7.24 -7.90 -16.08
CA GLY A 171 7.78 -8.96 -16.93
C GLY A 171 7.50 -8.77 -18.43
N THR A 172 7.79 -7.59 -18.97
CA THR A 172 7.71 -7.28 -20.41
C THR A 172 8.77 -8.05 -21.21
N ALA A 173 8.62 -8.10 -22.52
CA ALA A 173 9.63 -8.70 -23.41
C ALA A 173 11.00 -8.02 -23.23
N ALA A 174 11.02 -6.68 -23.15
CA ALA A 174 12.23 -5.89 -22.92
C ALA A 174 12.91 -6.25 -21.59
N HIS A 175 12.17 -6.34 -20.48
CA HIS A 175 12.72 -6.73 -19.19
C HIS A 175 13.31 -8.15 -19.22
N ARG A 176 12.59 -9.11 -19.80
CA ARG A 176 13.10 -10.49 -19.94
C ARG A 176 14.37 -10.55 -20.78
N ALA A 177 14.44 -9.80 -21.87
CA ALA A 177 15.64 -9.71 -22.71
C ALA A 177 16.83 -9.11 -21.94
N ALA A 178 16.59 -8.06 -21.14
CA ALA A 178 17.62 -7.45 -20.31
C ALA A 178 18.15 -8.45 -19.24
N LEU A 179 17.26 -9.22 -18.59
CA LEU A 179 17.64 -10.25 -17.63
C LEU A 179 18.49 -11.36 -18.27
N ILE A 180 18.15 -11.81 -19.49
CA ILE A 180 18.94 -12.81 -20.23
C ILE A 180 20.33 -12.26 -20.57
N LYS A 181 20.41 -10.99 -20.98
CA LYS A 181 21.65 -10.35 -21.40
C LYS A 181 22.58 -9.99 -20.24
N HIS A 182 22.04 -9.51 -19.11
CA HIS A 182 22.78 -8.91 -18.00
C HIS A 182 22.71 -9.70 -16.70
N CYS A 183 22.06 -10.86 -16.69
CA CYS A 183 21.76 -11.69 -15.53
C CYS A 183 20.76 -11.06 -14.54
N LEU A 184 20.46 -11.81 -13.47
CA LEU A 184 19.61 -11.32 -12.37
C LEU A 184 20.45 -10.41 -11.46
N LEU A 185 19.85 -9.31 -11.02
CA LEU A 185 20.41 -8.53 -9.93
C LEU A 185 20.18 -9.30 -8.62
N TYR A 186 21.24 -9.78 -8.03
CA TYR A 186 21.25 -10.17 -6.62
C TYR A 186 21.72 -8.93 -5.86
N THR A 187 20.78 -8.17 -5.31
CA THR A 187 21.11 -7.12 -4.36
C THR A 187 21.40 -7.81 -3.03
N SER A 188 22.69 -7.99 -2.71
CA SER A 188 23.07 -8.10 -1.30
C SER A 188 22.81 -6.73 -0.69
N ASP A 189 21.99 -6.70 0.35
CA ASP A 189 21.75 -5.50 1.17
C ASP A 189 23.03 -4.92 1.72
#